data_0517f68e6309b30299d837addd223a40
#
_entry.id   0517f68e6309b30299d837addd223a40
#
_cell.length_a   1.000
_cell.length_b   1.000
_cell.length_c   1.000
_cell.angle_alpha   90.00
_cell.angle_beta   90.00
_cell.angle_gamma   90.00
#
_symmetry.space_group_name_H-M   'P 1'
#
loop_
_entity.id
_entity.type
_entity.pdbx_description
1 polymer ?
#
loop_
_entity_poly.entity_id
_entity_poly.type
_entity_poly.pdbx_seq_one_letter_code
_entity_poly.pdbx_strand_id
1 'polypeptide(L)'
;RVTLLPVNGSGLVSPDDLRSVLTDDTFLVSVMAANNETGVIQPVRELAAAARERDVLFHTDAVQAAGRTPLNVEDLGVDFLTISAHKFHGPKGIGALYVRSHETLEPLVHGGGQEHGLRAGTENTIGIVGMGTAAELAEKRLTDMGNRVRSLRDTLQSGIMNLVPQACINGDLNERLPNTLNISLPGIRG
;
A
#
# COMPACT_ATOMS: atom_id res chain seq x y z
N ARG A 1 18.77 13.93 1.01
CA ARG A 1 19.09 12.92 2.05
C ARG A 1 17.85 12.07 2.30
N VAL A 2 18.01 10.75 2.52
CA VAL A 2 16.91 9.82 2.86
C VAL A 2 17.14 9.31 4.29
N THR A 3 16.08 9.30 5.10
CA THR A 3 16.03 8.66 6.42
C THR A 3 15.11 7.46 6.33
N LEU A 4 15.58 6.28 6.71
CA LEU A 4 14.76 5.07 6.76
C LEU A 4 14.12 4.95 8.15
N LEU A 5 12.80 4.75 8.18
CA LEU A 5 12.06 4.49 9.41
C LEU A 5 12.23 3.03 9.82
N PRO A 6 12.48 2.75 11.10
CA PRO A 6 12.48 1.38 11.58
C PRO A 6 11.06 0.82 11.61
N VAL A 7 10.96 -0.51 11.64
CA VAL A 7 9.74 -1.23 11.96
C VAL A 7 9.93 -2.00 13.27
N ASN A 8 8.85 -2.22 14.00
CA ASN A 8 8.87 -3.06 15.18
C ASN A 8 8.92 -4.58 14.82
N GLY A 9 8.92 -5.45 15.82
CA GLY A 9 8.95 -6.90 15.61
C GLY A 9 7.76 -7.47 14.82
N SER A 10 6.65 -6.74 14.72
CA SER A 10 5.49 -7.07 13.89
C SER A 10 5.54 -6.45 12.49
N GLY A 11 6.57 -5.66 12.17
CA GLY A 11 6.70 -5.01 10.86
C GLY A 11 5.93 -3.70 10.71
N LEU A 12 5.47 -3.09 11.80
CA LEU A 12 4.75 -1.81 11.82
C LEU A 12 5.70 -0.64 12.04
N VAL A 13 5.50 0.45 11.28
CA VAL A 13 6.11 1.76 11.52
C VAL A 13 5.35 2.48 12.62
N SER A 14 6.09 3.05 13.59
CA SER A 14 5.49 3.86 14.66
C SER A 14 5.32 5.32 14.23
N PRO A 15 4.14 5.95 14.45
CA PRO A 15 3.98 7.40 14.29
C PRO A 15 4.93 8.21 15.18
N ASP A 16 5.29 7.71 16.35
CA ASP A 16 6.22 8.41 17.25
C ASP A 16 7.66 8.35 16.73
N ASP A 17 8.06 7.21 16.13
CA ASP A 17 9.35 7.10 15.45
C ASP A 17 9.41 8.08 14.27
N LEU A 18 8.32 8.20 13.49
CA LEU A 18 8.22 9.20 12.43
C LEU A 18 8.40 10.62 12.99
N ARG A 19 7.64 11.00 14.03
CA ARG A 19 7.76 12.35 14.65
C ARG A 19 9.19 12.66 15.10
N SER A 20 9.90 11.65 15.61
CA SER A 20 11.26 11.82 16.14
C SER A 20 12.31 12.15 15.07
N VAL A 21 12.06 11.78 13.81
CA VAL A 21 13.01 11.98 12.69
C VAL A 21 12.63 13.09 11.73
N LEU A 22 11.41 13.65 11.87
CA LEU A 22 11.00 14.82 11.07
C LEU A 22 11.82 16.06 11.44
N THR A 23 12.31 16.75 10.42
CA THR A 23 13.08 18.00 10.54
C THR A 23 12.46 19.06 9.62
N ASP A 24 12.88 20.31 9.77
CA ASP A 24 12.41 21.42 8.93
C ASP A 24 12.82 21.23 7.43
N ASP A 25 13.83 20.39 7.16
CA ASP A 25 14.22 20.02 5.79
C ASP A 25 13.42 18.84 5.21
N THR A 26 12.53 18.21 5.99
CA THR A 26 11.72 17.10 5.52
C THR A 26 10.57 17.63 4.67
N PHE A 27 10.50 17.24 3.40
CA PHE A 27 9.42 17.67 2.49
C PHE A 27 8.44 16.56 2.13
N LEU A 28 8.83 15.29 2.29
CA LEU A 28 7.99 14.14 1.92
C LEU A 28 8.27 12.95 2.84
N VAL A 29 7.20 12.34 3.31
CA VAL A 29 7.19 11.00 3.92
C VAL A 29 6.56 10.02 2.94
N SER A 30 7.17 8.85 2.76
CA SER A 30 6.63 7.79 1.91
C SER A 30 6.64 6.46 2.65
N VAL A 31 5.46 5.91 2.90
CA VAL A 31 5.27 4.61 3.56
C VAL A 31 4.24 3.80 2.79
N MET A 32 4.55 2.53 2.48
CA MET A 32 3.58 1.64 1.82
C MET A 32 2.36 1.39 2.71
N ALA A 33 1.17 1.29 2.11
CA ALA A 33 -0.05 0.97 2.87
C ALA A 33 -0.05 -0.47 3.38
N ALA A 34 0.53 -1.40 2.62
CA ALA A 34 0.71 -2.78 3.04
C ALA A 34 1.97 -3.38 2.43
N ASN A 35 2.69 -4.16 3.24
CA ASN A 35 3.92 -4.82 2.79
C ASN A 35 3.61 -5.99 1.83
N ASN A 36 4.36 -6.09 0.75
CA ASN A 36 4.15 -7.09 -0.29
C ASN A 36 4.58 -8.52 0.11
N GLU A 37 5.44 -8.67 1.11
CA GLU A 37 5.97 -9.96 1.56
C GLU A 37 5.21 -10.48 2.77
N THR A 38 5.13 -9.69 3.84
CA THR A 38 4.48 -10.07 5.10
C THR A 38 2.98 -9.81 5.09
N GLY A 39 2.51 -8.90 4.24
CA GLY A 39 1.13 -8.46 4.20
C GLY A 39 0.76 -7.45 5.29
N VAL A 40 1.69 -7.03 6.14
CA VAL A 40 1.43 -6.10 7.25
C VAL A 40 0.86 -4.79 6.71
N ILE A 41 -0.28 -4.37 7.25
CA ILE A 41 -0.97 -3.12 6.92
C ILE A 41 -0.42 -2.03 7.85
N GLN A 42 0.09 -0.95 7.27
CA GLN A 42 0.66 0.15 8.03
C GLN A 42 -0.41 1.13 8.53
N PRO A 43 -0.21 1.81 9.67
CA PRO A 43 -1.13 2.81 10.21
C PRO A 43 -1.02 4.14 9.44
N VAL A 44 -1.41 4.12 8.15
CA VAL A 44 -1.21 5.23 7.20
C VAL A 44 -1.89 6.50 7.68
N ARG A 45 -3.11 6.41 8.24
CA ARG A 45 -3.85 7.58 8.75
C ARG A 45 -3.07 8.30 9.86
N GLU A 46 -2.56 7.55 10.81
CA GLU A 46 -1.82 8.07 11.95
C GLU A 46 -0.46 8.63 11.52
N LEU A 47 0.19 7.98 10.56
CA LEU A 47 1.45 8.45 9.98
C LEU A 47 1.25 9.73 9.16
N ALA A 48 0.19 9.78 8.33
CA ALA A 48 -0.14 10.99 7.56
C ALA A 48 -0.52 12.15 8.48
N ALA A 49 -1.24 11.89 9.59
CA ALA A 49 -1.53 12.90 10.59
C ALA A 49 -0.24 13.45 11.25
N ALA A 50 0.71 12.56 11.60
CA ALA A 50 1.99 12.96 12.19
C ALA A 50 2.83 13.81 11.23
N ALA A 51 2.85 13.49 9.92
CA ALA A 51 3.54 14.30 8.91
C ALA A 51 2.88 15.68 8.78
N ARG A 52 1.54 15.74 8.78
CA ARG A 52 0.78 16.99 8.67
C ARG A 52 0.99 17.94 9.86
N GLU A 53 1.26 17.44 11.07
CA GLU A 53 1.62 18.27 12.24
C GLU A 53 2.84 19.17 11.97
N ARG A 54 3.65 18.85 10.95
CA ARG A 54 4.86 19.56 10.53
C ARG A 54 4.79 20.09 9.10
N ASP A 55 3.59 20.15 8.50
CA ASP A 55 3.38 20.57 7.10
C ASP A 55 4.21 19.76 6.08
N VAL A 56 4.48 18.48 6.38
CA VAL A 56 5.21 17.54 5.52
C VAL A 56 4.22 16.74 4.68
N LEU A 57 4.45 16.68 3.38
CA LEU A 57 3.63 15.89 2.43
C LEU A 57 3.75 14.38 2.72
N PHE A 58 2.66 13.67 2.52
CA PHE A 58 2.62 12.22 2.76
C PHE A 58 2.18 11.44 1.51
N HIS A 59 3.04 10.51 1.10
CA HIS A 59 2.77 9.54 0.05
C HIS A 59 2.57 8.15 0.63
N THR A 60 1.60 7.40 0.09
CA THR A 60 1.48 5.97 0.35
C THR A 60 1.48 5.16 -0.93
N ASP A 61 2.31 4.11 -0.96
CA ASP A 61 2.19 3.05 -1.97
C ASP A 61 1.09 2.08 -1.54
N ALA A 62 -0.08 2.19 -2.17
CA ALA A 62 -1.23 1.33 -1.91
C ALA A 62 -1.37 0.17 -2.91
N VAL A 63 -0.31 -0.13 -3.68
CA VAL A 63 -0.33 -1.17 -4.72
C VAL A 63 -0.76 -2.53 -4.18
N GLN A 64 -0.36 -2.90 -2.97
CA GLN A 64 -0.77 -4.16 -2.35
C GLN A 64 -2.12 -4.08 -1.62
N ALA A 65 -2.55 -2.90 -1.20
CA ALA A 65 -3.79 -2.70 -0.46
C ALA A 65 -5.02 -2.57 -1.38
N ALA A 66 -4.85 -1.97 -2.57
CA ALA A 66 -5.92 -1.75 -3.54
C ALA A 66 -6.64 -3.05 -3.91
N GLY A 67 -7.97 -3.04 -3.78
CA GLY A 67 -8.83 -4.20 -4.03
C GLY A 67 -8.77 -5.30 -2.96
N ARG A 68 -8.09 -5.08 -1.83
CA ARG A 68 -7.97 -6.03 -0.72
C ARG A 68 -8.39 -5.45 0.63
N THR A 69 -8.24 -4.14 0.80
CA THR A 69 -8.71 -3.37 1.96
C THR A 69 -9.44 -2.12 1.48
N PRO A 70 -10.35 -1.56 2.29
CA PRO A 70 -10.93 -0.25 1.98
C PRO A 70 -9.83 0.81 1.85
N LEU A 71 -9.90 1.61 0.79
CA LEU A 71 -9.02 2.75 0.56
C LEU A 71 -9.87 3.98 0.28
N ASN A 72 -9.82 4.95 1.18
CA ASN A 72 -10.42 6.26 0.99
C ASN A 72 -9.34 7.31 1.27
N VAL A 73 -8.96 8.09 0.26
CA VAL A 73 -7.87 9.08 0.36
C VAL A 73 -8.17 10.20 1.35
N GLU A 74 -9.45 10.57 1.53
CA GLU A 74 -9.85 11.56 2.51
C GLU A 74 -9.71 11.03 3.94
N ASP A 75 -10.13 9.79 4.17
CA ASP A 75 -10.01 9.13 5.48
C ASP A 75 -8.55 8.87 5.85
N LEU A 76 -7.73 8.47 4.87
CA LEU A 76 -6.29 8.24 5.06
C LEU A 76 -5.53 9.56 5.26
N GLY A 77 -6.05 10.65 4.70
CA GLY A 77 -5.44 11.98 4.84
C GLY A 77 -4.11 12.14 4.09
N VAL A 78 -3.86 11.33 3.07
CA VAL A 78 -2.62 11.35 2.28
C VAL A 78 -2.65 12.42 1.19
N ASP A 79 -1.49 12.92 0.77
CA ASP A 79 -1.35 13.88 -0.33
C ASP A 79 -1.14 13.16 -1.66
N PHE A 80 -0.47 12.00 -1.62
CA PHE A 80 -0.25 11.15 -2.78
C PHE A 80 -0.57 9.70 -2.44
N LEU A 81 -1.14 8.98 -3.43
CA LEU A 81 -1.38 7.55 -3.32
C LEU A 81 -1.16 6.87 -4.67
N THR A 82 -0.35 5.81 -4.69
CA THR A 82 -0.11 5.02 -5.91
C THR A 82 -0.82 3.69 -5.88
N ILE A 83 -1.38 3.29 -7.04
CA ILE A 83 -1.95 1.97 -7.28
C ILE A 83 -1.47 1.40 -8.61
N SER A 84 -1.55 0.07 -8.76
CA SER A 84 -1.23 -0.63 -10.00
C SER A 84 -2.32 -1.64 -10.35
N ALA A 85 -2.88 -1.52 -11.55
CA ALA A 85 -4.07 -2.28 -11.97
C ALA A 85 -3.88 -3.80 -11.88
N HIS A 86 -2.72 -4.32 -12.25
CA HIS A 86 -2.45 -5.77 -12.25
C HIS A 86 -2.48 -6.40 -10.85
N LYS A 87 -2.48 -5.63 -9.79
CA LYS A 87 -2.55 -6.13 -8.40
C LYS A 87 -3.99 -6.39 -7.94
N PHE A 88 -4.98 -5.83 -8.64
CA PHE A 88 -6.40 -6.07 -8.42
C PHE A 88 -7.13 -6.53 -9.70
N HIS A 89 -6.46 -7.41 -10.47
CA HIS A 89 -6.96 -8.10 -11.65
C HIS A 89 -7.19 -7.23 -12.91
N GLY A 90 -6.66 -6.01 -12.92
CA GLY A 90 -6.65 -5.14 -14.09
C GLY A 90 -5.47 -5.44 -15.03
N PRO A 91 -5.35 -4.71 -16.14
CA PRO A 91 -4.28 -4.88 -17.11
C PRO A 91 -2.89 -4.56 -16.52
N LYS A 92 -1.86 -5.22 -17.05
CA LYS A 92 -0.46 -4.81 -16.83
C LYS A 92 -0.15 -3.53 -17.58
N GLY A 93 0.82 -2.76 -17.09
CA GLY A 93 1.30 -1.55 -17.75
C GLY A 93 0.43 -0.31 -17.55
N ILE A 94 -0.50 -0.35 -16.58
CA ILE A 94 -1.32 0.78 -16.16
C ILE A 94 -1.37 0.88 -14.64
N GLY A 95 -1.33 2.09 -14.11
CA GLY A 95 -1.48 2.44 -12.72
C GLY A 95 -1.98 3.88 -12.60
N ALA A 96 -2.21 4.33 -11.39
CA ALA A 96 -2.61 5.70 -11.11
C ALA A 96 -1.84 6.27 -9.91
N LEU A 97 -1.62 7.58 -9.95
CA LEU A 97 -1.19 8.40 -8.84
C LEU A 97 -2.34 9.35 -8.48
N TYR A 98 -2.87 9.23 -7.29
CA TYR A 98 -3.70 10.28 -6.70
C TYR A 98 -2.80 11.42 -6.24
N VAL A 99 -3.19 12.64 -6.55
CA VAL A 99 -2.54 13.88 -6.14
C VAL A 99 -3.59 14.78 -5.52
N ARG A 100 -3.42 15.17 -4.26
CA ARG A 100 -4.36 16.04 -3.54
C ARG A 100 -4.36 17.46 -4.10
N SER A 101 -3.19 17.97 -4.49
CA SER A 101 -3.02 19.29 -5.12
C SER A 101 -2.10 19.21 -6.31
N HIS A 102 -2.55 19.74 -7.44
CA HIS A 102 -1.73 19.82 -8.67
C HIS A 102 -0.54 20.74 -8.55
N GLU A 103 -0.59 21.70 -7.63
CA GLU A 103 0.48 22.71 -7.44
C GLU A 103 1.75 22.13 -6.80
N THR A 104 1.66 20.94 -6.20
CA THR A 104 2.79 20.31 -5.49
C THR A 104 3.58 19.32 -6.34
N LEU A 105 3.18 19.07 -7.59
CA LEU A 105 3.80 18.07 -8.45
C LEU A 105 4.27 18.68 -9.76
N GLU A 106 5.55 18.55 -10.05
CA GLU A 106 6.14 18.85 -11.36
C GLU A 106 6.22 17.58 -12.21
N PRO A 107 5.98 17.67 -13.54
CA PRO A 107 6.04 16.51 -14.42
C PRO A 107 7.48 15.99 -14.54
N LEU A 108 7.67 14.68 -14.30
CA LEU A 108 8.94 14.01 -14.57
C LEU A 108 9.16 13.74 -16.06
N VAL A 109 8.07 13.50 -16.82
CA VAL A 109 8.10 13.24 -18.26
C VAL A 109 7.51 14.46 -18.97
N HIS A 110 8.35 15.19 -19.70
CA HIS A 110 7.97 16.40 -20.43
C HIS A 110 7.47 16.09 -21.82
N GLY A 111 6.54 16.91 -22.35
CA GLY A 111 5.96 16.76 -23.68
C GLY A 111 4.62 17.46 -23.81
N GLY A 112 3.60 16.75 -24.30
CA GLY A 112 2.23 17.27 -24.43
C GLY A 112 1.54 17.49 -23.09
N GLY A 113 0.37 18.16 -23.11
CA GLY A 113 -0.38 18.55 -21.90
C GLY A 113 -1.33 17.46 -21.36
N GLN A 114 -1.08 16.18 -21.64
CA GLN A 114 -1.89 15.08 -21.13
C GLN A 114 -1.86 15.03 -19.60
N GLU A 115 -2.87 14.39 -19.00
CA GLU A 115 -3.00 14.27 -17.55
C GLU A 115 -2.83 15.63 -16.83
N HIS A 116 -3.51 16.67 -17.35
CA HIS A 116 -3.41 18.05 -16.83
C HIS A 116 -1.99 18.63 -16.83
N GLY A 117 -1.13 18.16 -17.73
CA GLY A 117 0.28 18.56 -17.82
C GLY A 117 1.22 17.82 -16.86
N LEU A 118 0.68 16.93 -16.02
CA LEU A 118 1.48 16.20 -15.02
C LEU A 118 2.19 14.97 -15.60
N ARG A 119 1.68 14.43 -16.72
CA ARG A 119 2.26 13.26 -17.37
C ARG A 119 2.05 13.33 -18.88
N ALA A 120 3.09 13.65 -19.62
CA ALA A 120 3.04 13.70 -21.08
C ALA A 120 2.94 12.31 -21.72
N GLY A 121 2.49 12.28 -22.95
CA GLY A 121 2.29 11.09 -23.79
C GLY A 121 0.83 10.70 -23.91
N THR A 122 0.45 10.21 -25.11
CA THR A 122 -0.93 9.76 -25.39
C THR A 122 -1.38 8.73 -24.37
N GLU A 123 -2.57 8.91 -23.84
CA GLU A 123 -3.14 8.07 -22.80
C GLU A 123 -3.38 6.63 -23.30
N ASN A 124 -3.03 5.65 -22.49
CA ASN A 124 -3.37 4.25 -22.72
C ASN A 124 -4.86 4.01 -22.38
N THR A 125 -5.76 4.44 -23.26
CA THR A 125 -7.22 4.39 -23.04
C THR A 125 -7.73 2.98 -22.75
N ILE A 126 -7.18 1.96 -23.42
CA ILE A 126 -7.55 0.55 -23.19
C ILE A 126 -7.15 0.14 -21.76
N GLY A 127 -5.95 0.48 -21.34
CA GLY A 127 -5.47 0.22 -19.98
C GLY A 127 -6.28 0.95 -18.91
N ILE A 128 -6.63 2.22 -19.16
CA ILE A 128 -7.43 3.07 -18.26
C ILE A 128 -8.83 2.46 -18.06
N VAL A 129 -9.53 2.13 -19.13
CA VAL A 129 -10.86 1.49 -19.07
C VAL A 129 -10.80 0.14 -18.36
N GLY A 130 -9.79 -0.69 -18.68
CA GLY A 130 -9.59 -1.97 -18.02
C GLY A 130 -9.29 -1.83 -16.52
N MET A 131 -8.50 -0.82 -16.12
CA MET A 131 -8.23 -0.51 -14.74
C MET A 131 -9.49 -0.03 -14.01
N GLY A 132 -10.29 0.86 -14.61
CA GLY A 132 -11.55 1.34 -14.04
C GLY A 132 -12.54 0.19 -13.80
N THR A 133 -12.72 -0.70 -14.80
CA THR A 133 -13.57 -1.89 -14.66
C THR A 133 -13.07 -2.81 -13.54
N ALA A 134 -11.77 -3.04 -13.44
CA ALA A 134 -11.19 -3.86 -12.38
C ALA A 134 -11.39 -3.24 -11.00
N ALA A 135 -11.26 -1.91 -10.86
CA ALA A 135 -11.49 -1.19 -9.61
C ALA A 135 -12.96 -1.31 -9.16
N GLU A 136 -13.92 -1.10 -10.06
CA GLU A 136 -15.35 -1.27 -9.78
C GLU A 136 -15.69 -2.70 -9.32
N LEU A 137 -15.15 -3.71 -9.98
CA LEU A 137 -15.36 -5.10 -9.61
C LEU A 137 -14.70 -5.45 -8.26
N ALA A 138 -13.52 -4.91 -7.99
CA ALA A 138 -12.82 -5.10 -6.72
C ALA A 138 -13.60 -4.48 -5.56
N GLU A 139 -14.12 -3.26 -5.73
CA GLU A 139 -14.95 -2.58 -4.73
C GLU A 139 -16.21 -3.39 -4.40
N LYS A 140 -16.97 -3.80 -5.43
CA LYS A 140 -18.21 -4.60 -5.26
C LYS A 140 -17.98 -5.93 -4.51
N ARG A 141 -16.79 -6.51 -4.62
CA ARG A 141 -16.46 -7.82 -4.05
C ARG A 141 -15.58 -7.73 -2.80
N LEU A 142 -15.20 -6.54 -2.39
CA LEU A 142 -14.17 -6.32 -1.37
C LEU A 142 -14.43 -7.11 -0.09
N THR A 143 -15.63 -6.99 0.47
CA THR A 143 -16.00 -7.65 1.73
C THR A 143 -16.09 -9.17 1.59
N ASP A 144 -16.80 -9.66 0.58
CA ASP A 144 -17.05 -11.10 0.40
C ASP A 144 -15.76 -11.84 0.07
N MET A 145 -14.98 -11.29 -0.88
CA MET A 145 -13.68 -11.86 -1.25
C MET A 145 -12.68 -11.77 -0.12
N GLY A 146 -12.64 -10.65 0.59
CA GLY A 146 -11.76 -10.45 1.74
C GLY A 146 -12.03 -11.49 2.83
N ASN A 147 -13.28 -11.72 3.19
CA ASN A 147 -13.68 -12.72 4.20
C ASN A 147 -13.34 -14.15 3.76
N ARG A 148 -13.66 -14.48 2.52
CA ARG A 148 -13.37 -15.82 1.96
C ARG A 148 -11.86 -16.09 1.94
N VAL A 149 -11.07 -15.16 1.42
CA VAL A 149 -9.62 -15.34 1.30
C VAL A 149 -8.95 -15.38 2.67
N ARG A 150 -9.41 -14.57 3.62
CA ARG A 150 -8.95 -14.63 5.02
C ARG A 150 -9.20 -16.01 5.63
N SER A 151 -10.40 -16.57 5.47
CA SER A 151 -10.72 -17.91 5.98
C SER A 151 -9.82 -19.00 5.39
N LEU A 152 -9.52 -18.93 4.08
CA LEU A 152 -8.61 -19.87 3.42
C LEU A 152 -7.16 -19.71 3.93
N ARG A 153 -6.70 -18.48 4.08
CA ARG A 153 -5.38 -18.19 4.67
C ARG A 153 -5.26 -18.72 6.09
N ASP A 154 -6.28 -18.50 6.91
CA ASP A 154 -6.27 -18.93 8.33
C ASP A 154 -6.31 -20.45 8.44
N THR A 155 -7.05 -21.12 7.54
CA THR A 155 -7.03 -22.58 7.43
C THR A 155 -5.65 -23.11 7.07
N LEU A 156 -4.99 -22.50 6.06
CA LEU A 156 -3.63 -22.84 5.65
C LEU A 156 -2.64 -22.62 6.80
N GLN A 157 -2.72 -21.46 7.45
CA GLN A 157 -1.87 -21.11 8.60
C GLN A 157 -2.00 -22.14 9.71
N SER A 158 -3.24 -22.47 10.14
CA SER A 158 -3.48 -23.43 11.20
C SER A 158 -2.99 -24.83 10.82
N GLY A 159 -3.19 -25.25 9.56
CA GLY A 159 -2.68 -26.52 9.07
C GLY A 159 -1.16 -26.61 9.13
N ILE A 160 -0.44 -25.57 8.70
CA ILE A 160 1.03 -25.54 8.75
C ILE A 160 1.53 -25.55 10.20
N MET A 161 0.95 -24.70 11.07
CA MET A 161 1.36 -24.61 12.48
C MET A 161 1.12 -25.93 13.23
N ASN A 162 0.09 -26.67 12.89
CA ASN A 162 -0.17 -27.99 13.47
C ASN A 162 0.83 -29.07 13.01
N LEU A 163 1.24 -29.01 11.74
CA LEU A 163 2.21 -29.95 11.16
C LEU A 163 3.65 -29.62 11.53
N VAL A 164 3.96 -28.34 11.68
CA VAL A 164 5.31 -27.84 11.97
C VAL A 164 5.24 -26.85 13.14
N PRO A 165 5.18 -27.35 14.40
CA PRO A 165 4.99 -26.51 15.58
C PRO A 165 6.08 -25.44 15.79
N GLN A 166 7.27 -25.64 15.24
CA GLN A 166 8.39 -24.69 15.29
C GLN A 166 8.34 -23.61 14.18
N ALA A 167 7.35 -23.65 13.27
CA ALA A 167 7.16 -22.60 12.28
C ALA A 167 6.83 -21.25 12.95
N CYS A 168 7.34 -20.16 12.39
CA CYS A 168 7.09 -18.83 12.88
C CYS A 168 6.35 -17.99 11.82
N ILE A 169 5.28 -17.32 12.21
CA ILE A 169 4.58 -16.37 11.34
C ILE A 169 5.33 -15.04 11.38
N ASN A 170 5.64 -14.52 10.21
CA ASN A 170 6.29 -13.21 10.08
C ASN A 170 5.24 -12.11 9.86
N GLY A 171 5.43 -10.99 10.55
CA GLY A 171 4.53 -9.84 10.52
C GLY A 171 3.44 -9.86 11.59
N ASP A 172 2.53 -8.89 11.53
CA ASP A 172 1.42 -8.77 12.46
C ASP A 172 0.32 -9.79 12.16
N LEU A 173 -0.32 -10.32 13.19
CA LEU A 173 -1.36 -11.33 13.05
C LEU A 173 -2.73 -10.73 12.73
N ASN A 174 -2.97 -9.48 13.13
CA ASN A 174 -4.25 -8.78 13.00
C ASN A 174 -4.20 -7.77 11.85
N GLU A 175 -3.20 -6.86 11.90
CA GLU A 175 -3.00 -5.81 10.89
C GLU A 175 -2.32 -6.40 9.65
N ARG A 176 -3.07 -7.21 8.90
CA ARG A 176 -2.54 -7.99 7.78
C ARG A 176 -3.55 -8.14 6.65
N LEU A 177 -3.05 -8.05 5.41
CA LEU A 177 -3.84 -8.32 4.20
C LEU A 177 -4.52 -9.70 4.28
N PRO A 178 -5.75 -9.84 3.80
CA PRO A 178 -6.49 -11.11 3.89
C PRO A 178 -5.83 -12.26 3.12
N ASN A 179 -5.06 -11.96 2.09
CA ASN A 179 -4.49 -12.92 1.15
C ASN A 179 -3.00 -13.22 1.35
N THR A 180 -2.38 -12.70 2.42
CA THR A 180 -0.93 -12.85 2.61
C THR A 180 -0.64 -13.65 3.88
N LEU A 181 0.20 -14.66 3.73
CA LEU A 181 0.77 -15.45 4.82
C LEU A 181 2.26 -15.60 4.57
N ASN A 182 3.08 -15.12 5.50
CA ASN A 182 4.53 -15.28 5.46
C ASN A 182 4.97 -16.11 6.66
N ILE A 183 5.64 -17.24 6.41
CA ILE A 183 6.05 -18.21 7.43
C ILE A 183 7.53 -18.55 7.25
N SER A 184 8.27 -18.54 8.34
CA SER A 184 9.62 -19.06 8.43
C SER A 184 9.59 -20.50 8.94
N LEU A 185 10.26 -21.40 8.21
CA LEU A 185 10.44 -22.79 8.59
C LEU A 185 11.89 -23.02 9.02
N PRO A 186 12.16 -23.34 10.29
CA PRO A 186 13.53 -23.54 10.77
C PRO A 186 14.26 -24.64 9.99
N GLY A 187 15.51 -24.38 9.61
CA GLY A 187 16.36 -25.34 8.89
C GLY A 187 16.11 -25.45 7.39
N ILE A 188 15.14 -24.72 6.84
CA ILE A 188 14.84 -24.68 5.40
C ILE A 188 15.24 -23.30 4.86
N ARG A 189 16.00 -23.29 3.76
CA ARG A 189 16.25 -22.06 2.99
C ARG A 189 15.20 -21.96 1.90
N GLY A 190 14.54 -20.79 1.82
CA GLY A 190 13.59 -20.44 0.76
C GLY A 190 14.28 -20.04 -0.54
#